data_e55ae5c6536b8b631744ae7676c8c578
#
_entry.id   e55ae5c6536b8b631744ae7676c8c578
#
_cell.length_a   1.000
_cell.length_b   1.000
_cell.length_c   1.000
_cell.angle_alpha   90.00
_cell.angle_beta   90.00
_cell.angle_gamma   90.00
#
_symmetry.space_group_name_H-M   'P 1'
#
loop_
_entity.id
_entity.type
_entity.pdbx_description
1 polymer ?
#
loop_
_entity_poly.entity_id
_entity_poly.type
_entity_poly.pdbx_seq_one_letter_code
_entity_poly.pdbx_strand_id
1 'polypeptide(L)'
;MCIRDRPISDDPLDYLPVEREFFPDIPVGNTPLWHPERLFKKHDFPELYFKDDGLNPTGSLKDRASLLVAAFAKKNYIDEVVVASTGNAGSSMAGVGAAAGLKVKLFLPKTAPPAKMIQSLQYGADLVLAEKNYDQAFALSIQYSKKFGGMNRNTAYNPMTIEGKKTVSIEIFNQLGRVPEHVFVSVGDGVILSGLYKGFRDLLQLKQISRMPEIHAIQASGSSAIFRAMSSGEFQEQPAETVADSISVNTPSNGYLALKNLKAYGGHCITLTAKEILSAQKELSSSCGLFSEPAAAAAYAGFIKQKQYLHSNSTCVVLLTGNGLKDINSASKIIVTPSKTINSLDELN
;
A
#
# COMPACT_ATOMS: atom_id res chain seq x y z
N MET A 1 3.75 -13.57 -22.18
CA MET A 1 2.50 -14.34 -22.10
C MET A 1 1.35 -13.38 -21.82
N CYS A 2 0.32 -13.40 -22.63
CA CYS A 2 -0.87 -12.55 -22.46
C CYS A 2 -1.70 -13.10 -21.28
N ILE A 3 -2.38 -12.22 -20.51
CA ILE A 3 -3.25 -12.66 -19.42
C ILE A 3 -4.36 -13.62 -19.92
N ARG A 4 -4.80 -13.47 -21.16
CA ARG A 4 -5.83 -14.31 -21.77
C ARG A 4 -5.42 -15.76 -22.00
N ASP A 5 -4.12 -16.03 -21.98
CA ASP A 5 -3.56 -17.37 -22.18
C ASP A 5 -3.34 -18.12 -20.85
N ARG A 6 -3.68 -17.50 -19.73
CA ARG A 6 -3.53 -18.08 -18.40
C ARG A 6 -4.77 -18.84 -17.97
N PRO A 7 -4.61 -20.00 -17.30
CA PRO A 7 -5.74 -20.70 -16.70
C PRO A 7 -6.34 -19.84 -15.59
N ILE A 8 -7.63 -20.02 -15.35
CA ILE A 8 -8.30 -19.51 -14.16
C ILE A 8 -7.75 -20.26 -12.95
N SER A 9 -7.29 -19.54 -11.95
CA SER A 9 -6.68 -20.11 -10.74
C SER A 9 -7.14 -19.34 -9.50
N ASP A 10 -7.30 -20.05 -8.40
CA ASP A 10 -7.57 -19.43 -7.09
C ASP A 10 -6.29 -18.82 -6.48
N ASP A 11 -5.12 -19.18 -7.00
CA ASP A 11 -3.86 -18.63 -6.55
C ASP A 11 -3.48 -17.35 -7.31
N PRO A 12 -3.41 -16.19 -6.63
CA PRO A 12 -3.07 -14.92 -7.26
C PRO A 12 -1.69 -14.88 -7.93
N LEU A 13 -0.76 -15.74 -7.52
CA LEU A 13 0.57 -15.79 -8.13
C LEU A 13 0.57 -16.36 -9.55
N ASP A 14 -0.41 -17.20 -9.90
CA ASP A 14 -0.54 -17.74 -11.24
C ASP A 14 -0.90 -16.67 -12.29
N TYR A 15 -1.38 -15.52 -11.85
CA TYR A 15 -1.63 -14.36 -12.71
C TYR A 15 -0.38 -13.50 -12.94
N LEU A 16 0.77 -13.79 -12.27
CA LEU A 16 1.99 -13.02 -12.39
C LEU A 16 2.89 -13.51 -13.54
N PRO A 17 3.74 -12.62 -14.12
CA PRO A 17 4.52 -12.94 -15.33
C PRO A 17 5.83 -13.71 -15.06
N VAL A 18 5.92 -14.42 -13.93
CA VAL A 18 7.09 -15.23 -13.53
C VAL A 18 6.59 -16.58 -13.06
N GLU A 19 7.31 -17.66 -13.37
CA GLU A 19 7.00 -19.02 -12.98
C GLU A 19 7.21 -19.25 -11.49
N ARG A 20 6.44 -20.19 -10.91
CA ARG A 20 6.37 -20.46 -9.47
C ARG A 20 7.74 -20.74 -8.82
N GLU A 21 8.59 -21.46 -9.49
CA GLU A 21 9.91 -21.88 -8.98
C GLU A 21 10.86 -20.72 -8.64
N PHE A 22 10.61 -19.53 -9.20
CA PHE A 22 11.43 -18.34 -8.93
C PHE A 22 10.96 -17.53 -7.73
N PHE A 23 9.74 -17.78 -7.21
CA PHE A 23 9.26 -17.05 -6.05
C PHE A 23 9.97 -17.51 -4.77
N PRO A 24 10.43 -16.58 -3.92
CA PRO A 24 10.99 -16.93 -2.64
C PRO A 24 9.94 -17.52 -1.69
N ASP A 25 10.36 -18.40 -0.82
CA ASP A 25 9.51 -19.01 0.21
C ASP A 25 9.29 -18.03 1.38
N ILE A 26 8.37 -17.10 1.15
CA ILE A 26 7.93 -16.12 2.14
C ILE A 26 6.41 -15.90 1.95
N PRO A 27 5.58 -15.93 3.01
CA PRO A 27 4.12 -15.92 2.91
C PRO A 27 3.56 -14.52 2.61
N VAL A 28 3.85 -13.98 1.42
CA VAL A 28 3.31 -12.70 0.96
C VAL A 28 1.96 -12.92 0.29
N GLY A 29 1.01 -12.09 0.64
CA GLY A 29 -0.37 -12.22 0.16
C GLY A 29 -1.22 -13.15 1.04
N ASN A 30 -2.35 -13.55 0.52
CA ASN A 30 -3.39 -14.29 1.24
C ASN A 30 -3.71 -13.68 2.61
N THR A 31 -3.65 -12.36 2.67
CA THR A 31 -3.93 -11.58 3.88
C THR A 31 -5.42 -11.66 4.23
N PRO A 32 -5.79 -11.54 5.51
CA PRO A 32 -7.19 -11.64 5.92
C PRO A 32 -8.10 -10.59 5.28
N LEU A 33 -9.31 -11.01 4.97
CA LEU A 33 -10.44 -10.15 4.68
C LEU A 33 -11.37 -10.15 5.91
N TRP A 34 -11.26 -9.11 6.74
CA TRP A 34 -12.04 -8.98 7.98
C TRP A 34 -13.43 -8.46 7.72
N HIS A 35 -14.40 -8.95 8.50
CA HIS A 35 -15.79 -8.48 8.53
C HIS A 35 -16.19 -8.12 9.97
N PRO A 36 -15.70 -7.01 10.54
CA PRO A 36 -15.83 -6.70 11.96
C PRO A 36 -17.24 -6.21 12.32
N GLU A 37 -17.97 -7.04 13.06
CA GLU A 37 -19.37 -6.83 13.44
C GLU A 37 -19.63 -5.47 14.11
N ARG A 38 -18.72 -5.03 15.01
CA ARG A 38 -18.89 -3.75 15.72
C ARG A 38 -18.85 -2.54 14.77
N LEU A 39 -18.07 -2.61 13.67
CA LEU A 39 -17.96 -1.50 12.72
C LEU A 39 -19.14 -1.52 11.75
N PHE A 40 -19.49 -2.66 11.16
CA PHE A 40 -20.61 -2.69 10.23
C PHE A 40 -21.93 -2.35 10.90
N LYS A 41 -22.17 -2.79 12.15
CA LYS A 41 -23.34 -2.39 12.94
C LYS A 41 -23.33 -0.89 13.28
N LYS A 42 -22.17 -0.36 13.71
CA LYS A 42 -22.05 1.07 14.05
C LYS A 42 -22.34 1.97 12.85
N HIS A 43 -21.96 1.57 11.65
CA HIS A 43 -22.15 2.36 10.46
C HIS A 43 -23.44 2.06 9.69
N ASP A 44 -24.20 1.06 10.15
CA ASP A 44 -25.36 0.52 9.42
C ASP A 44 -24.99 0.13 7.98
N PHE A 45 -23.90 -0.65 7.86
CA PHE A 45 -23.32 -1.05 6.58
C PHE A 45 -22.91 -2.53 6.64
N PRO A 46 -23.88 -3.48 6.49
CA PRO A 46 -23.67 -4.90 6.74
C PRO A 46 -22.61 -5.57 5.86
N GLU A 47 -22.35 -5.02 4.66
CA GLU A 47 -21.39 -5.57 3.70
C GLU A 47 -20.06 -4.77 3.70
N LEU A 48 -19.59 -4.34 4.89
CA LEU A 48 -18.31 -3.65 5.10
C LEU A 48 -17.20 -4.62 5.46
N TYR A 49 -16.16 -4.71 4.61
CA TYR A 49 -15.01 -5.58 4.75
C TYR A 49 -13.69 -4.79 4.79
N PHE A 50 -12.67 -5.37 5.42
CA PHE A 50 -11.32 -4.82 5.49
C PHE A 50 -10.29 -5.82 4.97
N LYS A 51 -9.63 -5.51 3.86
CA LYS A 51 -8.48 -6.27 3.37
C LYS A 51 -7.22 -5.76 4.06
N ASP A 52 -6.62 -6.60 4.91
CA ASP A 52 -5.54 -6.17 5.81
C ASP A 52 -4.16 -6.59 5.31
N ASP A 53 -3.59 -5.79 4.43
CA ASP A 53 -2.22 -5.98 3.93
C ASP A 53 -1.13 -5.51 4.92
N GLY A 54 -1.51 -4.96 6.06
CA GLY A 54 -0.62 -4.73 7.21
C GLY A 54 -0.10 -6.02 7.84
N LEU A 55 -0.70 -7.17 7.52
CA LEU A 55 -0.29 -8.50 7.97
C LEU A 55 0.64 -9.24 7.00
N ASN A 56 1.06 -8.62 5.92
CA ASN A 56 2.19 -9.13 5.14
C ASN A 56 3.48 -9.19 5.99
N PRO A 57 4.45 -10.05 5.66
CA PRO A 57 5.64 -10.31 6.49
C PRO A 57 6.44 -9.09 6.94
N THR A 58 6.55 -8.05 6.10
CA THR A 58 7.26 -6.82 6.49
C THR A 58 6.33 -5.71 6.98
N GLY A 59 5.04 -6.00 7.14
CA GLY A 59 4.04 -5.10 7.68
C GLY A 59 3.37 -4.19 6.66
N SER A 60 3.39 -4.50 5.36
CA SER A 60 2.68 -3.68 4.36
C SER A 60 2.41 -4.36 3.02
N LEU A 61 1.47 -3.81 2.27
CA LEU A 61 1.14 -4.17 0.88
C LEU A 61 2.36 -4.14 -0.07
N LYS A 62 3.43 -3.42 0.30
CA LYS A 62 4.62 -3.32 -0.57
C LYS A 62 5.29 -4.66 -0.80
N ASP A 63 5.05 -5.65 0.06
CA ASP A 63 5.59 -7.01 -0.07
C ASP A 63 5.13 -7.68 -1.36
N ARG A 64 3.89 -7.44 -1.80
CA ARG A 64 3.38 -7.95 -3.07
C ARG A 64 4.22 -7.51 -4.27
N ALA A 65 4.65 -6.24 -4.27
CA ALA A 65 5.55 -5.71 -5.30
C ALA A 65 6.96 -6.28 -5.19
N SER A 66 7.49 -6.34 -3.97
CA SER A 66 8.85 -6.83 -3.72
C SER A 66 8.97 -8.33 -4.03
N LEU A 67 7.93 -9.12 -3.77
CA LEU A 67 7.86 -10.54 -4.09
C LEU A 67 8.05 -10.78 -5.60
N LEU A 68 7.29 -10.09 -6.45
CA LEU A 68 7.41 -10.24 -7.89
C LEU A 68 8.75 -9.71 -8.42
N VAL A 69 9.25 -8.59 -7.86
CA VAL A 69 10.57 -8.06 -8.21
C VAL A 69 11.65 -9.08 -7.88
N ALA A 70 11.60 -9.71 -6.71
CA ALA A 70 12.56 -10.75 -6.32
C ALA A 70 12.48 -11.97 -7.23
N ALA A 71 11.28 -12.46 -7.52
CA ALA A 71 11.08 -13.57 -8.45
C ALA A 71 11.60 -13.26 -9.85
N PHE A 72 11.35 -12.05 -10.35
CA PHE A 72 11.86 -11.60 -11.65
C PHE A 72 13.40 -11.48 -11.66
N ALA A 73 14.01 -11.01 -10.57
CA ALA A 73 15.46 -10.95 -10.42
C ALA A 73 16.06 -12.37 -10.49
N LYS A 74 15.53 -13.30 -9.71
CA LYS A 74 15.99 -14.72 -9.72
C LYS A 74 15.84 -15.36 -11.09
N LYS A 75 14.72 -15.19 -11.77
CA LYS A 75 14.49 -15.68 -13.14
C LYS A 75 15.55 -15.19 -14.13
N ASN A 76 16.04 -13.97 -13.94
CA ASN A 76 17.01 -13.33 -14.83
C ASN A 76 18.44 -13.36 -14.30
N TYR A 77 18.73 -14.18 -13.27
CA TYR A 77 20.06 -14.33 -12.67
C TYR A 77 20.65 -13.00 -12.18
N ILE A 78 19.81 -12.12 -11.65
CA ILE A 78 20.21 -10.85 -11.06
C ILE A 78 20.32 -11.03 -9.54
N ASP A 79 21.52 -10.83 -9.00
CA ASP A 79 21.83 -11.09 -7.58
C ASP A 79 21.59 -9.87 -6.67
N GLU A 80 21.43 -8.67 -7.25
CA GLU A 80 21.26 -7.44 -6.49
C GLU A 80 20.03 -6.66 -6.93
N VAL A 81 19.28 -6.17 -5.95
CA VAL A 81 18.15 -5.25 -6.17
C VAL A 81 18.45 -3.91 -5.51
N VAL A 82 18.23 -2.83 -6.25
CA VAL A 82 18.50 -1.45 -5.84
C VAL A 82 17.20 -0.70 -5.63
N VAL A 83 17.07 0.00 -4.51
CA VAL A 83 15.86 0.77 -4.18
C VAL A 83 16.20 2.06 -3.45
N ALA A 84 15.42 3.12 -3.69
CA ALA A 84 15.43 4.33 -2.88
C ALA A 84 14.11 4.44 -2.11
N SER A 85 14.13 4.33 -0.79
CA SER A 85 12.91 4.48 0.02
C SER A 85 13.22 4.51 1.52
N THR A 86 12.75 5.53 2.23
CA THR A 86 12.79 5.61 3.70
C THR A 86 11.65 4.85 4.38
N GLY A 87 10.63 4.40 3.63
CA GLY A 87 9.40 3.82 4.17
C GLY A 87 9.20 2.35 3.81
N ASN A 88 7.93 1.97 3.73
CA ASN A 88 7.49 0.59 3.51
C ASN A 88 8.08 -0.09 2.26
N ALA A 89 8.44 0.65 1.21
CA ALA A 89 9.01 0.06 0.00
C ALA A 89 10.45 -0.44 0.22
N GLY A 90 11.26 0.28 1.02
CA GLY A 90 12.62 -0.11 1.37
C GLY A 90 12.64 -1.33 2.28
N SER A 91 11.91 -1.29 3.41
CA SER A 91 11.84 -2.40 4.35
C SER A 91 11.24 -3.66 3.73
N SER A 92 10.26 -3.50 2.85
CA SER A 92 9.67 -4.60 2.08
C SER A 92 10.70 -5.27 1.16
N MET A 93 11.45 -4.47 0.38
CA MET A 93 12.46 -5.05 -0.50
C MET A 93 13.60 -5.73 0.29
N ALA A 94 13.98 -5.13 1.42
CA ALA A 94 15.00 -5.73 2.29
C ALA A 94 14.55 -7.10 2.84
N GLY A 95 13.34 -7.20 3.38
CA GLY A 95 12.84 -8.46 3.95
C GLY A 95 12.60 -9.55 2.91
N VAL A 96 11.92 -9.20 1.80
CA VAL A 96 11.69 -10.15 0.70
C VAL A 96 13.00 -10.53 0.01
N GLY A 97 13.93 -9.58 -0.15
CA GLY A 97 15.27 -9.84 -0.70
C GLY A 97 16.08 -10.80 0.16
N ALA A 98 16.04 -10.64 1.48
CA ALA A 98 16.67 -11.58 2.42
C ALA A 98 16.12 -13.01 2.25
N ALA A 99 14.79 -13.17 2.19
CA ALA A 99 14.16 -14.47 1.95
C ALA A 99 14.51 -15.07 0.57
N ALA A 100 14.76 -14.21 -0.42
CA ALA A 100 15.13 -14.62 -1.78
C ALA A 100 16.64 -14.91 -1.95
N GLY A 101 17.47 -14.62 -0.96
CA GLY A 101 18.93 -14.69 -1.06
C GLY A 101 19.53 -13.59 -1.96
N LEU A 102 18.84 -12.46 -2.14
CA LEU A 102 19.29 -11.34 -2.96
C LEU A 102 20.00 -10.28 -2.11
N LYS A 103 21.01 -9.66 -2.65
CA LYS A 103 21.58 -8.43 -2.08
C LYS A 103 20.61 -7.27 -2.30
N VAL A 104 20.36 -6.48 -1.26
CA VAL A 104 19.51 -5.30 -1.36
C VAL A 104 20.32 -4.06 -1.03
N LYS A 105 20.48 -3.19 -2.01
CA LYS A 105 21.12 -1.88 -1.84
C LYS A 105 20.08 -0.79 -1.72
N LEU A 106 20.01 -0.16 -0.56
CA LEU A 106 18.97 0.79 -0.19
C LEU A 106 19.53 2.22 -0.07
N PHE A 107 19.08 3.11 -0.93
CA PHE A 107 19.46 4.52 -0.93
C PHE A 107 18.48 5.35 -0.09
N LEU A 108 19.00 6.14 0.83
CA LEU A 108 18.25 6.96 1.78
C LEU A 108 18.87 8.34 1.90
N PRO A 109 18.11 9.41 2.17
CA PRO A 109 18.71 10.68 2.62
C PRO A 109 19.34 10.48 4.01
N LYS A 110 20.45 11.14 4.29
CA LYS A 110 21.13 11.10 5.60
C LYS A 110 20.24 11.62 6.76
N THR A 111 19.20 12.37 6.43
CA THR A 111 18.21 12.88 7.37
C THR A 111 17.11 11.88 7.69
N ALA A 112 17.14 10.67 7.10
CA ALA A 112 16.15 9.62 7.39
C ALA A 112 16.17 9.24 8.88
N PRO A 113 15.00 9.17 9.54
CA PRO A 113 14.95 8.80 10.95
C PRO A 113 15.56 7.41 11.19
N PRO A 114 16.43 7.22 12.21
CA PRO A 114 17.05 5.93 12.51
C PRO A 114 16.04 4.78 12.66
N ALA A 115 14.90 5.04 13.29
CA ALA A 115 13.83 4.06 13.47
C ALA A 115 13.31 3.47 12.14
N LYS A 116 13.29 4.27 11.06
CA LYS A 116 12.88 3.79 9.72
C LYS A 116 13.94 2.94 9.02
N MET A 117 15.21 3.03 9.43
CA MET A 117 16.32 2.26 8.88
C MET A 117 16.48 0.89 9.56
N ILE A 118 16.16 0.80 10.85
CA ILE A 118 16.42 -0.37 11.68
C ILE A 118 15.85 -1.65 11.08
N GLN A 119 14.61 -1.63 10.62
CA GLN A 119 13.98 -2.81 10.02
C GLN A 119 14.75 -3.31 8.77
N SER A 120 15.18 -2.38 7.89
CA SER A 120 15.94 -2.75 6.68
C SER A 120 17.34 -3.25 7.02
N LEU A 121 18.00 -2.65 8.00
CA LEU A 121 19.31 -3.10 8.51
C LEU A 121 19.20 -4.49 9.14
N GLN A 122 18.15 -4.76 9.92
CA GLN A 122 17.92 -6.06 10.53
C GLN A 122 17.73 -7.17 9.48
N TYR A 123 17.18 -6.85 8.32
CA TYR A 123 17.07 -7.75 7.18
C TYR A 123 18.38 -7.87 6.36
N GLY A 124 19.45 -7.15 6.75
CA GLY A 124 20.75 -7.22 6.10
C GLY A 124 20.89 -6.38 4.84
N ALA A 125 20.03 -5.37 4.63
CA ALA A 125 20.19 -4.46 3.51
C ALA A 125 21.44 -3.59 3.66
N ASP A 126 22.17 -3.37 2.55
CA ASP A 126 23.28 -2.43 2.45
C ASP A 126 22.75 -1.02 2.21
N LEU A 127 22.91 -0.12 3.21
CA LEU A 127 22.40 1.23 3.19
C LEU A 127 23.43 2.22 2.67
N VAL A 128 23.00 3.05 1.72
CA VAL A 128 23.77 4.18 1.20
C VAL A 128 23.04 5.48 1.53
N LEU A 129 23.71 6.36 2.27
CA LEU A 129 23.15 7.63 2.69
C LEU A 129 23.49 8.73 1.67
N ALA A 130 22.46 9.33 1.09
CA ALA A 130 22.57 10.49 0.23
C ALA A 130 22.65 11.79 1.05
N GLU A 131 23.50 12.71 0.65
CA GLU A 131 23.82 13.93 1.43
C GLU A 131 22.63 14.88 1.57
N LYS A 132 21.79 15.00 0.53
CA LYS A 132 20.72 16.01 0.48
C LYS A 132 19.37 15.43 0.92
N ASN A 133 18.56 15.00 -0.03
CA ASN A 133 17.15 14.65 0.16
C ASN A 133 16.79 13.34 -0.56
N TYR A 134 15.50 13.00 -0.51
CA TYR A 134 14.97 11.80 -1.15
C TYR A 134 15.20 11.80 -2.68
N ASP A 135 15.08 12.95 -3.36
CA ASP A 135 15.24 13.02 -4.81
C ASP A 135 16.68 12.70 -5.23
N GLN A 136 17.66 13.14 -4.42
CA GLN A 136 19.06 12.75 -4.63
C GLN A 136 19.25 11.24 -4.40
N ALA A 137 18.70 10.68 -3.33
CA ALA A 137 18.77 9.23 -3.06
C ALA A 137 18.16 8.44 -4.22
N PHE A 138 17.03 8.90 -4.74
CA PHE A 138 16.36 8.29 -5.89
C PHE A 138 17.23 8.35 -7.15
N ALA A 139 17.77 9.53 -7.48
CA ALA A 139 18.65 9.73 -8.64
C ALA A 139 19.92 8.85 -8.54
N LEU A 140 20.55 8.82 -7.37
CA LEU A 140 21.73 7.99 -7.11
C LEU A 140 21.43 6.49 -7.26
N SER A 141 20.27 6.02 -6.83
CA SER A 141 19.88 4.61 -6.98
C SER A 141 19.76 4.22 -8.47
N ILE A 142 19.24 5.11 -9.31
CA ILE A 142 19.15 4.88 -10.75
C ILE A 142 20.56 4.90 -11.39
N GLN A 143 21.39 5.88 -11.02
CA GLN A 143 22.77 5.98 -11.51
C GLN A 143 23.58 4.74 -11.11
N TYR A 144 23.40 4.26 -9.88
CA TYR A 144 24.06 3.05 -9.40
C TYR A 144 23.70 1.83 -10.26
N SER A 145 22.39 1.59 -10.48
CA SER A 145 21.95 0.46 -11.31
C SER A 145 22.49 0.54 -12.74
N LYS A 146 22.58 1.73 -13.32
CA LYS A 146 23.15 1.92 -14.66
C LYS A 146 24.66 1.68 -14.73
N LYS A 147 25.39 2.03 -13.67
CA LYS A 147 26.86 1.96 -13.65
C LYS A 147 27.39 0.60 -13.19
N PHE A 148 26.77 0.01 -12.17
CA PHE A 148 27.25 -1.17 -11.49
C PHE A 148 26.40 -2.41 -11.71
N GLY A 149 25.23 -2.25 -12.35
CA GLY A 149 24.24 -3.32 -12.50
C GLY A 149 23.23 -3.34 -11.34
N GLY A 150 22.60 -4.50 -11.19
CA GLY A 150 21.48 -4.65 -10.26
C GLY A 150 20.15 -4.16 -10.83
N MET A 151 19.04 -4.75 -10.36
CA MET A 151 17.70 -4.38 -10.82
C MET A 151 17.14 -3.26 -9.95
N ASN A 152 16.81 -2.12 -10.56
CA ASN A 152 16.16 -1.04 -9.83
C ASN A 152 14.68 -1.38 -9.55
N ARG A 153 14.31 -1.32 -8.26
CA ARG A 153 12.95 -1.63 -7.76
C ARG A 153 12.13 -0.38 -7.47
N ASN A 154 12.67 0.82 -7.70
CA ASN A 154 11.95 2.04 -7.35
C ASN A 154 10.49 1.99 -7.82
N THR A 155 9.60 2.36 -6.91
CA THR A 155 8.16 2.41 -7.16
C THR A 155 7.88 3.36 -8.32
N ALA A 156 6.98 3.00 -9.22
CA ALA A 156 6.66 3.66 -10.48
C ALA A 156 7.77 3.61 -11.57
N TYR A 157 9.02 3.26 -11.23
CA TYR A 157 10.08 3.06 -12.22
C TYR A 157 10.08 1.63 -12.78
N ASN A 158 9.89 0.63 -11.89
CA ASN A 158 9.85 -0.78 -12.27
C ASN A 158 8.38 -1.25 -12.44
N PRO A 159 7.95 -1.69 -13.63
CA PRO A 159 6.57 -2.12 -13.89
C PRO A 159 6.13 -3.34 -13.07
N MET A 160 7.08 -4.19 -12.63
CA MET A 160 6.77 -5.33 -11.75
C MET A 160 6.15 -4.87 -10.43
N THR A 161 6.35 -3.61 -10.03
CA THR A 161 5.74 -3.08 -8.80
C THR A 161 4.23 -2.89 -8.93
N ILE A 162 3.71 -2.62 -10.12
CA ILE A 162 2.25 -2.58 -10.40
C ILE A 162 1.72 -4.02 -10.53
N GLU A 163 2.41 -4.86 -11.31
CA GLU A 163 2.02 -6.25 -11.53
C GLU A 163 1.96 -7.05 -10.22
N GLY A 164 2.92 -6.91 -9.33
CA GLY A 164 2.88 -7.58 -8.03
C GLY A 164 1.70 -7.11 -7.16
N LYS A 165 1.38 -5.82 -7.18
CA LYS A 165 0.26 -5.28 -6.39
C LYS A 165 -1.12 -5.69 -6.90
N LYS A 166 -1.26 -6.09 -8.17
CA LYS A 166 -2.56 -6.54 -8.71
C LYS A 166 -3.14 -7.75 -7.99
N THR A 167 -2.28 -8.55 -7.34
CA THR A 167 -2.70 -9.76 -6.61
C THR A 167 -3.72 -9.46 -5.51
N VAL A 168 -3.69 -8.25 -4.92
CA VAL A 168 -4.67 -7.88 -3.88
C VAL A 168 -6.12 -7.87 -4.42
N SER A 169 -6.33 -7.43 -5.67
CA SER A 169 -7.68 -7.43 -6.29
C SER A 169 -8.18 -8.84 -6.55
N ILE A 170 -7.27 -9.73 -6.96
CA ILE A 170 -7.59 -11.15 -7.19
C ILE A 170 -7.97 -11.82 -5.88
N GLU A 171 -7.20 -11.57 -4.80
CA GLU A 171 -7.53 -12.08 -3.47
C GLU A 171 -8.86 -11.55 -2.94
N ILE A 172 -9.15 -10.24 -3.10
CA ILE A 172 -10.45 -9.68 -2.73
C ILE A 172 -11.58 -10.43 -3.43
N PHE A 173 -11.47 -10.64 -4.74
CA PHE A 173 -12.46 -11.36 -5.52
C PHE A 173 -12.62 -12.81 -5.03
N ASN A 174 -11.51 -13.55 -4.87
CA ASN A 174 -11.54 -14.94 -4.45
C ASN A 174 -12.11 -15.10 -3.04
N GLN A 175 -11.74 -14.23 -2.10
CA GLN A 175 -12.20 -14.29 -0.70
C GLN A 175 -13.67 -13.87 -0.52
N LEU A 176 -14.16 -12.93 -1.33
CA LEU A 176 -15.58 -12.54 -1.35
C LEU A 176 -16.45 -13.50 -2.16
N GLY A 177 -15.89 -14.24 -3.12
CA GLY A 177 -16.64 -15.01 -4.12
C GLY A 177 -17.39 -14.16 -5.13
N ARG A 178 -17.20 -12.84 -5.11
CA ARG A 178 -17.82 -11.86 -6.01
C ARG A 178 -16.98 -10.58 -6.11
N VAL A 179 -17.25 -9.77 -7.14
CA VAL A 179 -16.67 -8.41 -7.21
C VAL A 179 -17.41 -7.48 -6.24
N PRO A 180 -16.69 -6.71 -5.39
CA PRO A 180 -17.35 -5.71 -4.54
C PRO A 180 -17.94 -4.57 -5.38
N GLU A 181 -18.91 -3.83 -4.84
CA GLU A 181 -19.41 -2.61 -5.44
C GLU A 181 -18.36 -1.49 -5.32
N HIS A 182 -17.76 -1.34 -4.14
CA HIS A 182 -16.84 -0.25 -3.84
C HIS A 182 -15.55 -0.74 -3.20
N VAL A 183 -14.43 -0.14 -3.59
CA VAL A 183 -13.11 -0.36 -2.96
C VAL A 183 -12.51 0.98 -2.55
N PHE A 184 -12.16 1.12 -1.29
CA PHE A 184 -11.51 2.31 -0.74
C PHE A 184 -10.01 2.06 -0.58
N VAL A 185 -9.18 2.92 -1.14
CA VAL A 185 -7.72 2.78 -1.09
C VAL A 185 -7.02 4.12 -0.92
N SER A 186 -6.03 4.17 -0.04
CA SER A 186 -5.17 5.34 0.12
C SER A 186 -4.17 5.47 -1.02
N VAL A 187 -3.95 6.70 -1.50
CA VAL A 187 -3.17 6.96 -2.71
C VAL A 187 -2.18 8.10 -2.54
N GLY A 188 -0.88 7.78 -2.66
CA GLY A 188 0.19 8.75 -2.86
C GLY A 188 0.61 8.80 -4.33
N ASP A 189 1.63 8.01 -4.71
CA ASP A 189 2.18 7.90 -6.07
C ASP A 189 1.22 7.37 -7.15
N GLY A 190 0.09 6.77 -6.75
CA GLY A 190 -0.85 6.14 -7.68
C GLY A 190 -0.54 4.68 -8.05
N VAL A 191 0.59 4.11 -7.60
CA VAL A 191 1.02 2.76 -7.99
C VAL A 191 0.15 1.64 -7.37
N ILE A 192 -0.31 1.80 -6.11
CA ILE A 192 -1.25 0.85 -5.49
C ILE A 192 -2.58 0.87 -6.24
N LEU A 193 -3.11 2.06 -6.50
CA LEU A 193 -4.34 2.26 -7.25
C LEU A 193 -4.27 1.62 -8.64
N SER A 194 -3.15 1.84 -9.36
CA SER A 194 -2.93 1.22 -10.68
C SER A 194 -2.84 -0.30 -10.59
N GLY A 195 -2.26 -0.85 -9.52
CA GLY A 195 -2.25 -2.28 -9.25
C GLY A 195 -3.65 -2.85 -9.03
N LEU A 196 -4.48 -2.17 -8.21
CA LEU A 196 -5.89 -2.54 -8.00
C LEU A 196 -6.66 -2.60 -9.33
N TYR A 197 -6.61 -1.52 -10.10
CA TYR A 197 -7.26 -1.49 -11.42
C TYR A 197 -6.73 -2.59 -12.35
N LYS A 198 -5.41 -2.85 -12.32
CA LYS A 198 -4.80 -3.90 -13.14
C LYS A 198 -5.36 -5.29 -12.80
N GLY A 199 -5.51 -5.62 -11.51
CA GLY A 199 -6.04 -6.91 -11.08
C GLY A 199 -7.50 -7.09 -11.46
N PHE A 200 -8.38 -6.14 -11.17
CA PHE A 200 -9.78 -6.22 -11.59
C PHE A 200 -9.95 -6.20 -13.10
N ARG A 201 -9.12 -5.45 -13.84
CA ARG A 201 -9.12 -5.47 -15.29
C ARG A 201 -8.70 -6.84 -15.85
N ASP A 202 -7.73 -7.51 -15.24
CA ASP A 202 -7.32 -8.85 -15.63
C ASP A 202 -8.46 -9.85 -15.41
N LEU A 203 -9.17 -9.80 -14.28
CA LEU A 203 -10.37 -10.60 -14.01
C LEU A 203 -11.49 -10.32 -15.04
N LEU A 204 -11.69 -9.05 -15.41
CA LEU A 204 -12.66 -8.65 -16.43
C LEU A 204 -12.29 -9.22 -17.82
N GLN A 205 -11.00 -9.16 -18.19
CA GLN A 205 -10.51 -9.72 -19.47
C GLN A 205 -10.62 -11.24 -19.52
N LEU A 206 -10.49 -11.92 -18.39
CA LEU A 206 -10.68 -13.36 -18.22
C LEU A 206 -12.15 -13.75 -18.08
N LYS A 207 -13.08 -12.77 -18.10
CA LYS A 207 -14.53 -12.97 -17.94
C LYS A 207 -14.94 -13.59 -16.58
N GLN A 208 -14.10 -13.46 -15.56
CA GLN A 208 -14.42 -13.87 -14.19
C GLN A 208 -15.34 -12.87 -13.51
N ILE A 209 -15.29 -11.62 -13.91
CA ILE A 209 -16.23 -10.57 -13.49
C ILE A 209 -16.85 -9.90 -14.72
N SER A 210 -18.06 -9.37 -14.56
CA SER A 210 -18.80 -8.68 -15.62
C SER A 210 -18.67 -7.16 -15.57
N ARG A 211 -18.20 -6.61 -14.44
CA ARG A 211 -18.04 -5.17 -14.21
C ARG A 211 -16.83 -4.87 -13.34
N MET A 212 -16.30 -3.67 -13.44
CA MET A 212 -15.29 -3.16 -12.52
C MET A 212 -15.96 -2.69 -11.22
N PRO A 213 -15.30 -2.81 -10.06
CA PRO A 213 -15.73 -2.09 -8.87
C PRO A 213 -15.50 -0.59 -9.06
N GLU A 214 -16.29 0.21 -8.37
CA GLU A 214 -16.01 1.64 -8.21
C GLU A 214 -14.89 1.83 -7.18
N ILE A 215 -13.79 2.43 -7.59
CA ILE A 215 -12.62 2.60 -6.71
C ILE A 215 -12.55 4.05 -6.21
N HIS A 216 -12.56 4.20 -4.89
CA HIS A 216 -12.42 5.48 -4.21
C HIS A 216 -10.94 5.67 -3.83
N ALA A 217 -10.27 6.57 -4.55
CA ALA A 217 -8.89 6.97 -4.28
C ALA A 217 -8.86 8.02 -3.17
N ILE A 218 -8.22 7.71 -2.06
CA ILE A 218 -8.21 8.57 -0.87
C ILE A 218 -6.86 9.24 -0.73
N GLN A 219 -6.86 10.57 -0.65
CA GLN A 219 -5.67 11.39 -0.44
C GLN A 219 -5.80 12.26 0.82
N ALA A 220 -4.67 12.61 1.43
CA ALA A 220 -4.65 13.66 2.44
C ALA A 220 -4.79 15.04 1.78
N SER A 221 -5.48 15.98 2.42
CA SER A 221 -5.69 17.34 1.88
C SER A 221 -4.38 18.07 1.59
N GLY A 222 -3.34 17.85 2.42
CA GLY A 222 -2.00 18.39 2.21
C GLY A 222 -1.12 17.60 1.20
N SER A 223 -1.65 16.50 0.61
CA SER A 223 -0.97 15.71 -0.43
C SER A 223 -2.01 15.18 -1.42
N SER A 224 -2.60 16.06 -2.23
CA SER A 224 -3.81 15.80 -3.02
C SER A 224 -3.63 16.01 -4.53
N ALA A 225 -2.46 15.69 -5.06
CA ALA A 225 -2.12 15.96 -6.45
C ALA A 225 -3.06 15.25 -7.45
N ILE A 226 -3.47 14.00 -7.20
CA ILE A 226 -4.40 13.27 -8.07
C ILE A 226 -5.80 13.91 -8.00
N PHE A 227 -6.26 14.29 -6.80
CA PHE A 227 -7.54 14.98 -6.64
C PHE A 227 -7.60 16.27 -7.48
N ARG A 228 -6.56 17.10 -7.41
CA ARG A 228 -6.48 18.33 -8.22
C ARG A 228 -6.48 18.02 -9.72
N ALA A 229 -5.74 16.99 -10.14
CA ALA A 229 -5.64 16.58 -11.54
C ALA A 229 -6.93 15.94 -12.08
N MET A 230 -7.87 15.50 -11.23
CA MET A 230 -9.19 15.01 -11.71
C MET A 230 -9.94 16.08 -12.52
N SER A 231 -9.85 17.35 -12.11
CA SER A 231 -10.49 18.49 -12.79
C SER A 231 -9.60 19.08 -13.87
N SER A 232 -8.30 19.32 -13.60
CA SER A 232 -7.39 20.01 -14.55
C SER A 232 -6.85 19.09 -15.65
N GLY A 233 -6.74 17.80 -15.38
CA GLY A 233 -6.06 16.83 -16.26
C GLY A 233 -4.53 16.84 -16.13
N GLU A 234 -3.95 17.77 -15.38
CA GLU A 234 -2.50 18.01 -15.27
C GLU A 234 -2.03 17.95 -13.82
N PHE A 235 -0.77 17.55 -13.65
CA PHE A 235 -0.10 17.55 -12.36
C PHE A 235 0.78 18.78 -12.20
N GLN A 236 0.53 19.54 -11.13
CA GLN A 236 1.36 20.64 -10.70
C GLN A 236 2.14 20.23 -9.46
N GLU A 237 3.45 20.47 -9.45
CA GLU A 237 4.28 20.22 -8.28
C GLU A 237 3.87 21.16 -7.14
N GLN A 238 3.58 20.56 -5.99
CA GLN A 238 3.28 21.28 -4.76
C GLN A 238 3.89 20.52 -3.58
N PRO A 239 4.46 21.21 -2.60
CA PRO A 239 4.93 20.58 -1.38
C PRO A 239 3.82 19.77 -0.73
N ALA A 240 4.13 18.53 -0.36
CA ALA A 240 3.20 17.65 0.34
C ALA A 240 3.52 17.63 1.83
N GLU A 241 2.51 17.88 2.66
CA GLU A 241 2.60 17.78 4.11
C GLU A 241 1.38 17.05 4.66
N THR A 242 1.61 15.93 5.35
CA THR A 242 0.53 15.12 5.91
C THR A 242 1.03 14.25 7.06
N VAL A 243 0.13 13.90 7.98
CA VAL A 243 0.37 12.88 9.02
C VAL A 243 0.47 11.47 8.45
N ALA A 244 0.04 11.27 7.23
CA ALA A 244 0.05 9.98 6.52
C ALA A 244 1.29 9.89 5.61
N ASP A 245 2.47 9.72 6.22
CA ASP A 245 3.79 9.78 5.54
C ASP A 245 3.86 8.89 4.27
N SER A 246 3.34 7.66 4.33
CA SER A 246 3.39 6.72 3.20
C SER A 246 2.60 7.15 1.95
N ILE A 247 1.76 8.19 2.04
CA ILE A 247 1.05 8.81 0.91
C ILE A 247 1.41 10.29 0.71
N SER A 248 2.47 10.75 1.35
CA SER A 248 3.01 12.11 1.17
C SER A 248 3.83 12.19 -0.12
N VAL A 249 3.32 12.88 -1.13
CA VAL A 249 3.93 12.95 -2.47
C VAL A 249 3.69 14.33 -3.10
N ASN A 250 4.77 15.03 -3.45
CA ASN A 250 4.70 16.33 -4.14
C ASN A 250 4.10 16.19 -5.55
N THR A 251 4.69 15.27 -6.34
CA THR A 251 4.25 14.94 -7.69
C THR A 251 4.18 13.42 -7.84
N PRO A 252 3.00 12.84 -8.11
CA PRO A 252 2.86 11.38 -8.18
C PRO A 252 3.50 10.82 -9.45
N SER A 253 4.53 10.00 -9.30
CA SER A 253 5.29 9.41 -10.43
C SER A 253 4.44 8.50 -11.32
N ASN A 254 3.36 7.94 -10.81
CA ASN A 254 2.39 7.14 -11.58
C ASN A 254 1.02 7.84 -11.71
N GLY A 255 0.99 9.15 -11.52
CA GLY A 255 -0.25 9.95 -11.46
C GLY A 255 -1.10 9.86 -12.73
N TYR A 256 -0.49 9.97 -13.92
CA TYR A 256 -1.23 9.91 -15.18
C TYR A 256 -1.93 8.57 -15.42
N LEU A 257 -1.28 7.45 -15.08
CA LEU A 257 -1.91 6.14 -15.18
C LEU A 257 -3.07 5.99 -14.18
N ALA A 258 -2.86 6.46 -12.95
CA ALA A 258 -3.88 6.48 -11.91
C ALA A 258 -5.10 7.32 -12.35
N LEU A 259 -4.87 8.53 -12.86
CA LEU A 259 -5.91 9.44 -13.37
C LEU A 259 -6.68 8.83 -14.56
N LYS A 260 -5.95 8.22 -15.50
CA LYS A 260 -6.54 7.51 -16.64
C LYS A 260 -7.49 6.40 -16.19
N ASN A 261 -7.07 5.59 -15.23
CA ASN A 261 -7.89 4.50 -14.71
C ASN A 261 -9.15 5.03 -13.98
N LEU A 262 -9.00 6.03 -13.10
CA LEU A 262 -10.14 6.66 -12.42
C LEU A 262 -11.18 7.18 -13.42
N LYS A 263 -10.75 7.90 -14.44
CA LYS A 263 -11.65 8.42 -15.48
C LYS A 263 -12.30 7.33 -16.34
N ALA A 264 -11.55 6.28 -16.67
CA ALA A 264 -12.02 5.21 -17.55
C ALA A 264 -13.06 4.29 -16.88
N TYR A 265 -12.99 4.13 -15.56
CA TYR A 265 -13.81 3.17 -14.82
C TYR A 265 -14.73 3.81 -13.76
N GLY A 266 -14.94 5.12 -13.83
CA GLY A 266 -15.91 5.84 -12.97
C GLY A 266 -15.48 5.99 -11.51
N GLY A 267 -14.17 5.90 -11.22
CA GLY A 267 -13.65 6.03 -9.86
C GLY A 267 -13.65 7.48 -9.35
N HIS A 268 -13.63 7.63 -8.03
CA HIS A 268 -13.63 8.93 -7.34
C HIS A 268 -12.30 9.19 -6.65
N CYS A 269 -11.97 10.47 -6.48
CA CYS A 269 -10.84 10.89 -5.64
C CYS A 269 -11.38 11.80 -4.52
N ILE A 270 -10.99 11.49 -3.27
CA ILE A 270 -11.52 12.13 -2.06
C ILE A 270 -10.34 12.60 -1.22
N THR A 271 -10.44 13.81 -0.66
CA THR A 271 -9.42 14.35 0.24
C THR A 271 -9.89 14.36 1.69
N LEU A 272 -8.95 14.14 2.62
CA LEU A 272 -9.18 14.05 4.05
C LEU A 272 -8.21 14.93 4.83
N THR A 273 -8.69 15.50 5.91
CA THR A 273 -7.86 16.21 6.89
C THR A 273 -7.09 15.23 7.78
N ALA A 274 -6.01 15.70 8.41
CA ALA A 274 -5.26 14.93 9.39
C ALA A 274 -6.16 14.41 10.54
N LYS A 275 -7.11 15.23 10.99
CA LYS A 275 -8.05 14.87 12.05
C LYS A 275 -8.95 13.70 11.63
N GLU A 276 -9.51 13.71 10.42
CA GLU A 276 -10.35 12.61 9.89
C GLU A 276 -9.55 11.31 9.84
N ILE A 277 -8.31 11.36 9.35
CA ILE A 277 -7.42 10.19 9.24
C ILE A 277 -7.10 9.60 10.61
N LEU A 278 -6.64 10.43 11.56
CA LEU A 278 -6.25 9.96 12.88
C LEU A 278 -7.47 9.46 13.69
N SER A 279 -8.63 10.12 13.56
CA SER A 279 -9.87 9.66 14.20
C SER A 279 -10.29 8.27 13.69
N ALA A 280 -10.20 8.04 12.38
CA ALA A 280 -10.47 6.73 11.78
C ALA A 280 -9.47 5.66 12.24
N GLN A 281 -8.17 6.01 12.36
CA GLN A 281 -7.15 5.11 12.90
C GLN A 281 -7.49 4.67 14.33
N LYS A 282 -7.87 5.62 15.19
CA LYS A 282 -8.28 5.34 16.57
C LYS A 282 -9.53 4.46 16.62
N GLU A 283 -10.51 4.74 15.77
CA GLU A 283 -11.75 3.96 15.70
C GLU A 283 -11.49 2.52 15.27
N LEU A 284 -10.72 2.27 14.21
CA LEU A 284 -10.30 0.93 13.80
C LEU A 284 -9.70 0.16 14.97
N SER A 285 -8.73 0.76 15.65
CA SER A 285 -8.02 0.10 16.76
C SER A 285 -8.94 -0.18 17.94
N SER A 286 -9.73 0.82 18.39
CA SER A 286 -10.56 0.70 19.60
C SER A 286 -11.85 -0.09 19.39
N SER A 287 -12.33 -0.21 18.14
CA SER A 287 -13.59 -0.91 17.84
C SER A 287 -13.39 -2.36 17.43
N CYS A 288 -12.29 -2.71 16.77
CA CYS A 288 -12.09 -4.07 16.25
C CYS A 288 -10.64 -4.58 16.32
N GLY A 289 -9.73 -3.83 16.97
CA GLY A 289 -8.34 -4.26 17.15
C GLY A 289 -7.45 -4.13 15.90
N LEU A 290 -7.95 -3.53 14.82
CA LEU A 290 -7.17 -3.33 13.60
C LEU A 290 -6.30 -2.09 13.72
N PHE A 291 -5.03 -2.26 14.12
CA PHE A 291 -4.08 -1.17 14.23
C PHE A 291 -3.33 -0.98 12.92
N SER A 292 -3.73 0.01 12.14
CA SER A 292 -3.12 0.36 10.86
C SER A 292 -2.35 1.68 10.91
N GLU A 293 -1.36 1.88 10.03
CA GLU A 293 -0.68 3.18 9.88
C GLU A 293 -1.65 4.28 9.40
N PRO A 294 -1.40 5.57 9.64
CA PRO A 294 -2.31 6.64 9.20
C PRO A 294 -2.62 6.62 7.71
N ALA A 295 -1.63 6.29 6.87
CA ALA A 295 -1.83 6.14 5.44
C ALA A 295 -2.86 5.04 5.10
N ALA A 296 -2.84 3.93 5.83
CA ALA A 296 -3.83 2.86 5.64
C ALA A 296 -5.20 3.24 6.21
N ALA A 297 -5.23 3.86 7.39
CA ALA A 297 -6.46 4.35 8.02
C ALA A 297 -7.19 5.40 7.18
N ALA A 298 -6.48 6.13 6.31
CA ALA A 298 -7.08 7.07 5.38
C ALA A 298 -8.13 6.41 4.47
N ALA A 299 -7.92 5.16 4.05
CA ALA A 299 -8.92 4.44 3.25
C ALA A 299 -10.25 4.27 4.01
N TYR A 300 -10.19 3.92 5.30
CA TYR A 300 -11.36 3.82 6.15
C TYR A 300 -12.01 5.18 6.42
N ALA A 301 -11.22 6.22 6.66
CA ALA A 301 -11.75 7.58 6.79
C ALA A 301 -12.50 8.04 5.53
N GLY A 302 -12.01 7.62 4.35
CA GLY A 302 -12.70 7.84 3.07
C GLY A 302 -14.05 7.14 3.01
N PHE A 303 -14.14 5.89 3.47
CA PHE A 303 -15.43 5.19 3.60
C PHE A 303 -16.38 5.94 4.55
N ILE A 304 -15.93 6.33 5.75
CA ILE A 304 -16.75 7.08 6.72
C ILE A 304 -17.33 8.35 6.08
N LYS A 305 -16.50 9.08 5.33
CA LYS A 305 -16.92 10.32 4.66
C LYS A 305 -17.92 10.07 3.54
N GLN A 306 -17.77 8.97 2.83
CA GLN A 306 -18.50 8.69 1.59
C GLN A 306 -19.75 7.85 1.82
N LYS A 307 -19.84 7.05 2.89
CA LYS A 307 -20.92 6.08 3.10
C LYS A 307 -22.34 6.63 2.98
N GLN A 308 -22.55 7.90 3.32
CA GLN A 308 -23.87 8.55 3.21
C GLN A 308 -24.38 8.69 1.76
N TYR A 309 -23.49 8.55 0.77
CA TYR A 309 -23.82 8.63 -0.67
C TYR A 309 -23.87 7.23 -1.32
N LEU A 310 -23.62 6.17 -0.55
CA LEU A 310 -23.66 4.80 -1.02
C LEU A 310 -24.95 4.11 -0.59
N HIS A 311 -25.33 3.10 -1.34
CA HIS A 311 -26.41 2.23 -0.91
C HIS A 311 -25.94 1.37 0.26
N SER A 312 -26.70 1.31 1.36
CA SER A 312 -26.27 0.62 2.61
C SER A 312 -25.96 -0.87 2.43
N ASN A 313 -26.60 -1.53 1.46
CA ASN A 313 -26.36 -2.94 1.14
C ASN A 313 -25.24 -3.18 0.10
N SER A 314 -24.52 -2.13 -0.31
CA SER A 314 -23.39 -2.30 -1.22
C SER A 314 -22.23 -2.98 -0.51
N THR A 315 -21.57 -3.93 -1.18
CA THR A 315 -20.33 -4.54 -0.68
C THR A 315 -19.19 -3.54 -0.79
N CYS A 316 -18.68 -3.09 0.34
CA CYS A 316 -17.54 -2.18 0.45
C CYS A 316 -16.30 -2.89 1.00
N VAL A 317 -15.17 -2.74 0.31
CA VAL A 317 -13.87 -3.21 0.78
C VAL A 317 -12.96 -2.03 1.07
N VAL A 318 -12.45 -1.93 2.28
CA VAL A 318 -11.43 -0.97 2.69
C VAL A 318 -10.08 -1.66 2.68
N LEU A 319 -9.13 -1.17 1.89
CA LEU A 319 -7.78 -1.73 1.81
C LEU A 319 -6.86 -1.06 2.85
N LEU A 320 -6.50 -1.82 3.88
CA LEU A 320 -5.51 -1.40 4.88
C LEU A 320 -4.11 -1.77 4.40
N THR A 321 -3.34 -0.78 3.96
CA THR A 321 -2.09 -0.97 3.22
C THR A 321 -0.85 -1.14 4.09
N GLY A 322 -0.93 -0.91 5.40
CA GLY A 322 0.21 -1.01 6.30
C GLY A 322 -0.15 -1.06 7.77
N ASN A 323 0.69 -1.73 8.54
CA ASN A 323 0.55 -1.95 9.97
C ASN A 323 0.84 -0.67 10.77
N GLY A 324 0.12 -0.44 11.87
CA GLY A 324 0.27 0.72 12.74
C GLY A 324 1.65 0.84 13.42
N LEU A 325 2.32 -0.29 13.65
CA LEU A 325 3.69 -0.30 14.20
C LEU A 325 4.73 0.34 13.27
N LYS A 326 4.40 0.58 12.02
CA LYS A 326 5.26 1.30 11.06
C LYS A 326 5.35 2.80 11.34
N ASP A 327 4.35 3.37 12.05
CA ASP A 327 4.31 4.80 12.37
C ASP A 327 3.64 5.07 13.73
N ILE A 328 4.28 4.63 14.79
CA ILE A 328 3.85 4.85 16.18
C ILE A 328 3.79 6.35 16.53
N ASN A 329 4.73 7.15 16.01
CA ASN A 329 4.80 8.58 16.31
C ASN A 329 3.56 9.34 15.84
N SER A 330 2.99 8.99 14.68
CA SER A 330 1.75 9.62 14.23
C SER A 330 0.55 9.17 15.06
N ALA A 331 0.49 7.89 15.45
CA ALA A 331 -0.56 7.37 16.31
C ALA A 331 -0.55 8.03 17.70
N SER A 332 0.63 8.31 18.25
CA SER A 332 0.77 8.93 19.61
C SER A 332 0.18 10.33 19.70
N LYS A 333 0.02 11.04 18.57
CA LYS A 333 -0.51 12.43 18.56
C LYS A 333 -1.96 12.55 19.05
N ILE A 334 -2.72 11.46 19.06
CA ILE A 334 -4.14 11.45 19.48
C ILE A 334 -4.40 10.54 20.69
N ILE A 335 -3.35 9.98 21.27
CA ILE A 335 -3.44 9.10 22.43
C ILE A 335 -2.97 9.87 23.67
N VAL A 336 -3.79 9.84 24.70
CA VAL A 336 -3.39 10.34 26.02
C VAL A 336 -2.65 9.22 26.75
N THR A 337 -1.39 9.44 27.04
CA THR A 337 -0.60 8.50 27.86
C THR A 337 -1.00 8.62 29.33
N PRO A 338 -1.06 7.53 30.10
CA PRO A 338 -1.34 7.59 31.52
C PRO A 338 -0.31 8.46 32.25
N SER A 339 -0.80 9.38 33.07
CA SER A 339 0.05 10.22 33.94
C SER A 339 0.13 9.68 35.36
N LYS A 340 -0.80 8.80 35.77
CA LYS A 340 -0.87 8.22 37.09
C LYS A 340 0.00 6.96 37.18
N THR A 341 0.92 6.95 38.12
CA THR A 341 1.68 5.77 38.56
C THR A 341 1.15 5.35 39.94
N ILE A 342 0.92 4.07 40.14
CA ILE A 342 0.43 3.51 41.41
C ILE A 342 1.42 2.50 41.98
N ASN A 343 1.49 2.41 43.31
CA ASN A 343 2.28 1.42 44.03
C ASN A 343 1.41 0.29 44.61
N SER A 344 0.09 0.52 44.75
CA SER A 344 -0.88 -0.49 45.17
C SER A 344 -2.19 -0.34 44.41
N LEU A 345 -3.03 -1.41 44.40
CA LEU A 345 -4.36 -1.39 43.79
C LEU A 345 -5.31 -0.41 44.51
N ASP A 346 -5.08 -0.12 45.77
CA ASP A 346 -5.93 0.83 46.57
C ASP A 346 -5.89 2.26 46.02
N GLU A 347 -4.87 2.58 45.22
CA GLU A 347 -4.73 3.87 44.55
C GLU A 347 -5.55 4.00 43.24
N LEU A 348 -6.28 2.98 42.86
CA LEU A 348 -7.14 3.00 41.65
C LEU A 348 -8.53 3.59 41.90
N ASN A 349 -8.93 3.82 43.17
CA ASN A 349 -10.22 4.38 43.57
C ASN A 349 -10.24 5.91 43.48
#